data_044c156830bcd8f8b4dd6c75d150ac21
#
_entry.id   044c156830bcd8f8b4dd6c75d150ac21
#
_cell.length_a   1.000
_cell.length_b   1.000
_cell.length_c   1.000
_cell.angle_alpha   90.00
_cell.angle_beta   90.00
_cell.angle_gamma   90.00
#
_symmetry.space_group_name_H-M   'P 1'
#
loop_
_entity.id
_entity.type
_entity.pdbx_description
1 polymer ?
#
loop_
_entity_poly.entity_id
_entity_poly.type
_entity_poly.pdbx_seq_one_letter_code
_entity_poly.pdbx_strand_id
1 'polypeptide(L)'
;MTESRKNLMATDLASLISSRICHDLISPIGALNTAIEVLDDTRSEEMHEDALKLIKLAATQASAKLSYLRIALGTNSSSKGVMDLEKLKDLTENMFNKDKHRFCWVANELKLEKNIVRILLNILILATQSVPRGGKIAIKIEEKSNQINLVISAAGIKSKLDKQTENALKGSMDSEELDGRVIQPFFTGMLIDDLNGQIKAFETDENVIFDISLPIDP
;
A
#
# COMPACT_ATOMS: atom_id res chain seq x y z
N MET A 1 19.13 -7.21 -7.97
CA MET A 1 18.04 -8.23 -7.86
C MET A 1 18.59 -9.47 -7.18
N THR A 2 17.98 -9.92 -6.08
CA THR A 2 18.34 -11.15 -5.38
C THR A 2 18.01 -12.39 -6.24
N GLU A 3 18.67 -13.53 -5.98
CA GLU A 3 18.48 -14.78 -6.73
C GLU A 3 17.02 -15.29 -6.63
N SER A 4 16.40 -15.16 -5.46
CA SER A 4 15.00 -15.51 -5.21
C SER A 4 14.02 -14.71 -6.08
N ARG A 5 14.27 -13.42 -6.32
CA ARG A 5 13.43 -12.60 -7.20
C ARG A 5 13.58 -12.94 -8.68
N LYS A 6 14.68 -13.53 -9.09
CA LYS A 6 14.91 -13.98 -10.47
C LYS A 6 14.18 -15.29 -10.78
N ASN A 7 13.92 -16.11 -9.77
CA ASN A 7 13.37 -17.46 -9.94
C ASN A 7 11.82 -17.48 -9.92
N LEU A 8 11.14 -16.39 -9.51
CA LEU A 8 9.69 -16.33 -9.52
C LEU A 8 9.17 -16.18 -10.96
N MET A 9 8.35 -17.13 -11.41
CA MET A 9 7.73 -17.05 -12.72
C MET A 9 6.74 -15.86 -12.78
N ALA A 10 6.69 -15.18 -13.93
CA ALA A 10 5.78 -14.05 -14.12
C ALA A 10 4.29 -14.44 -13.93
N THR A 11 3.93 -15.67 -14.26
CA THR A 11 2.59 -16.24 -14.05
C THR A 11 2.25 -16.38 -12.57
N ASP A 12 3.21 -16.80 -11.74
CA ASP A 12 3.01 -16.98 -10.30
C ASP A 12 2.90 -15.62 -9.60
N LEU A 13 3.78 -14.68 -9.97
CA LEU A 13 3.68 -13.29 -9.52
C LEU A 13 2.31 -12.68 -9.85
N ALA A 14 1.85 -12.82 -11.10
CA ALA A 14 0.56 -12.30 -11.53
C ALA A 14 -0.60 -12.93 -10.73
N SER A 15 -0.53 -14.24 -10.51
CA SER A 15 -1.53 -15.00 -9.76
C SER A 15 -1.62 -14.53 -8.29
N LEU A 16 -0.48 -14.40 -7.63
CA LEU A 16 -0.38 -13.94 -6.23
C LEU A 16 -0.85 -12.49 -6.07
N ILE A 17 -0.47 -11.59 -6.99
CA ILE A 17 -0.92 -10.19 -6.99
C ILE A 17 -2.43 -10.12 -7.22
N SER A 18 -2.98 -10.89 -8.17
CA SER A 18 -4.42 -10.95 -8.42
C SER A 18 -5.19 -11.46 -7.20
N SER A 19 -4.70 -12.51 -6.55
CA SER A 19 -5.26 -13.05 -5.30
C SER A 19 -5.27 -12.00 -4.20
N ARG A 20 -4.21 -11.22 -4.06
CA ARG A 20 -4.11 -10.13 -3.09
C ARG A 20 -5.15 -9.04 -3.35
N ILE A 21 -5.31 -8.60 -4.61
CA ILE A 21 -6.32 -7.60 -5.00
C ILE A 21 -7.72 -8.10 -4.67
N CYS A 22 -8.04 -9.34 -5.04
CA CYS A 22 -9.34 -9.95 -4.74
C CYS A 22 -9.59 -9.97 -3.23
N HIS A 23 -8.60 -10.42 -2.43
CA HIS A 23 -8.70 -10.44 -0.98
C HIS A 23 -9.04 -9.06 -0.39
N ASP A 24 -8.39 -8.01 -0.87
CA ASP A 24 -8.59 -6.65 -0.35
C ASP A 24 -9.96 -6.05 -0.73
N LEU A 25 -10.61 -6.56 -1.79
CA LEU A 25 -11.94 -6.14 -2.25
C LEU A 25 -13.08 -6.97 -1.68
N ILE A 26 -12.84 -8.20 -1.23
CA ILE A 26 -13.89 -9.08 -0.67
C ILE A 26 -14.66 -8.40 0.46
N SER A 27 -13.96 -7.73 1.38
CA SER A 27 -14.60 -7.12 2.55
C SER A 27 -15.61 -6.02 2.18
N PRO A 28 -15.28 -4.98 1.40
CA PRO A 28 -16.26 -3.96 1.04
C PRO A 28 -17.38 -4.49 0.14
N ILE A 29 -17.10 -5.46 -0.75
CA ILE A 29 -18.13 -6.06 -1.60
C ILE A 29 -19.06 -6.94 -0.76
N GLY A 30 -18.55 -7.68 0.22
CA GLY A 30 -19.38 -8.44 1.16
C GLY A 30 -20.31 -7.54 1.97
N ALA A 31 -19.81 -6.38 2.44
CA ALA A 31 -20.65 -5.40 3.14
C ALA A 31 -21.77 -4.83 2.24
N LEU A 32 -21.50 -4.62 0.93
CA LEU A 32 -22.53 -4.22 -0.04
C LEU A 32 -23.62 -5.29 -0.15
N ASN A 33 -23.25 -6.56 -0.31
CA ASN A 33 -24.21 -7.64 -0.45
C ASN A 33 -25.08 -7.77 0.81
N THR A 34 -24.46 -7.74 2.01
CA THR A 34 -25.21 -7.78 3.28
C THR A 34 -26.22 -6.65 3.40
N ALA A 35 -25.81 -5.43 3.00
CA ALA A 35 -26.71 -4.28 3.07
C ALA A 35 -27.87 -4.38 2.05
N ILE A 36 -27.63 -4.94 0.88
CA ILE A 36 -28.68 -5.21 -0.13
C ILE A 36 -29.67 -6.26 0.42
N GLU A 37 -29.19 -7.35 1.02
CA GLU A 37 -30.04 -8.36 1.64
C GLU A 37 -30.97 -7.77 2.71
N VAL A 38 -30.48 -6.79 3.50
CA VAL A 38 -31.32 -6.07 4.48
C VAL A 38 -32.40 -5.23 3.81
N LEU A 39 -32.09 -4.60 2.64
CA LEU A 39 -33.10 -3.84 1.91
C LEU A 39 -34.19 -4.72 1.28
N ASP A 40 -33.84 -5.94 0.91
CA ASP A 40 -34.79 -6.89 0.31
C ASP A 40 -35.69 -7.57 1.35
N ASP A 41 -35.30 -7.55 2.64
CA ASP A 41 -36.12 -8.14 3.72
C ASP A 41 -37.14 -7.14 4.26
N THR A 42 -38.39 -7.31 3.86
CA THR A 42 -39.52 -6.47 4.29
C THR A 42 -39.76 -6.44 5.80
N ARG A 43 -39.20 -7.38 6.57
CA ARG A 43 -39.27 -7.41 8.04
C ARG A 43 -38.24 -6.49 8.70
N SER A 44 -37.33 -5.93 7.91
CA SER A 44 -36.19 -5.13 8.37
C SER A 44 -36.29 -3.67 7.94
N GLU A 45 -37.52 -3.15 7.70
CA GLU A 45 -37.73 -1.78 7.21
C GLU A 45 -37.06 -0.71 8.10
N GLU A 46 -37.03 -0.91 9.41
CA GLU A 46 -36.35 0.00 10.36
C GLU A 46 -34.83 0.12 10.09
N MET A 47 -34.21 -0.88 9.45
CA MET A 47 -32.79 -0.89 9.13
C MET A 47 -32.45 -0.37 7.73
N HIS A 48 -33.44 -0.04 6.91
CA HIS A 48 -33.23 0.35 5.50
C HIS A 48 -32.37 1.61 5.37
N GLU A 49 -32.56 2.61 6.25
CA GLU A 49 -31.74 3.82 6.23
C GLU A 49 -30.26 3.52 6.52
N ASP A 50 -29.99 2.64 7.48
CA ASP A 50 -28.62 2.26 7.82
C ASP A 50 -28.01 1.34 6.76
N ALA A 51 -28.81 0.48 6.12
CA ALA A 51 -28.38 -0.30 4.97
C ALA A 51 -27.97 0.59 3.79
N LEU A 52 -28.73 1.65 3.49
CA LEU A 52 -28.38 2.64 2.46
C LEU A 52 -27.09 3.39 2.79
N LYS A 53 -26.88 3.75 4.07
CA LYS A 53 -25.60 4.36 4.51
C LYS A 53 -24.44 3.40 4.34
N LEU A 54 -24.62 2.13 4.69
CA LEU A 54 -23.60 1.08 4.54
C LEU A 54 -23.26 0.85 3.07
N ILE A 55 -24.25 0.82 2.16
CA ILE A 55 -24.01 0.70 0.70
C ILE A 55 -23.13 1.85 0.21
N LYS A 56 -23.47 3.09 0.56
CA LYS A 56 -22.66 4.27 0.15
C LYS A 56 -21.23 4.18 0.67
N LEU A 57 -21.06 3.83 1.95
CA LEU A 57 -19.75 3.68 2.57
C LEU A 57 -18.92 2.57 1.90
N ALA A 58 -19.50 1.39 1.73
CA ALA A 58 -18.82 0.23 1.16
C ALA A 58 -18.46 0.45 -0.31
N ALA A 59 -19.33 1.06 -1.11
CA ALA A 59 -19.06 1.43 -2.49
C ALA A 59 -17.91 2.45 -2.59
N THR A 60 -17.92 3.47 -1.72
CA THR A 60 -16.82 4.45 -1.64
C THR A 60 -15.50 3.80 -1.27
N GLN A 61 -15.49 2.91 -0.27
CA GLN A 61 -14.30 2.18 0.15
C GLN A 61 -13.78 1.25 -0.95
N ALA A 62 -14.65 0.51 -1.64
CA ALA A 62 -14.25 -0.36 -2.76
C ALA A 62 -13.60 0.45 -3.89
N SER A 63 -14.21 1.58 -4.27
CA SER A 63 -13.71 2.48 -5.31
C SER A 63 -12.35 3.10 -4.94
N ALA A 64 -12.19 3.53 -3.69
CA ALA A 64 -10.94 4.09 -3.18
C ALA A 64 -9.81 3.05 -3.19
N LYS A 65 -10.09 1.83 -2.68
CA LYS A 65 -9.14 0.70 -2.71
C LYS A 65 -8.72 0.36 -4.14
N LEU A 66 -9.69 0.21 -5.05
CA LEU A 66 -9.41 -0.12 -6.43
C LEU A 66 -8.56 0.96 -7.13
N SER A 67 -8.88 2.23 -6.89
CA SER A 67 -8.13 3.37 -7.43
C SER A 67 -6.69 3.40 -6.92
N TYR A 68 -6.49 3.12 -5.65
CA TYR A 68 -5.17 3.04 -5.02
C TYR A 68 -4.35 1.86 -5.56
N LEU A 69 -4.92 0.65 -5.51
CA LEU A 69 -4.25 -0.58 -5.94
C LEU A 69 -3.92 -0.56 -7.43
N ARG A 70 -4.75 0.06 -8.26
CA ARG A 70 -4.49 0.25 -9.70
C ARG A 70 -3.18 1.02 -9.93
N ILE A 71 -2.83 1.99 -9.08
CA ILE A 71 -1.58 2.75 -9.20
C ILE A 71 -0.44 2.00 -8.51
N ALA A 72 -0.66 1.49 -7.30
CA ALA A 72 0.36 0.80 -6.52
C ALA A 72 0.87 -0.49 -7.20
N LEU A 73 -0.03 -1.29 -7.77
CA LEU A 73 0.28 -2.61 -8.36
C LEU A 73 0.24 -2.62 -9.89
N GLY A 74 -0.46 -1.65 -10.51
CA GLY A 74 -0.64 -1.61 -11.95
C GLY A 74 0.63 -1.31 -12.73
N THR A 75 0.61 -1.63 -14.03
CA THR A 75 1.65 -1.22 -14.95
C THR A 75 1.45 0.24 -15.35
N ASN A 76 2.51 1.01 -15.37
CA ASN A 76 2.49 2.32 -16.00
C ASN A 76 2.67 2.12 -17.51
N SER A 77 1.58 2.15 -18.27
CA SER A 77 1.62 2.13 -19.74
C SER A 77 2.42 3.29 -20.36
N SER A 78 2.83 4.27 -19.54
CA SER A 78 3.87 5.25 -19.85
C SER A 78 4.73 5.43 -18.60
N SER A 79 5.92 4.86 -18.60
CA SER A 79 6.94 4.99 -17.54
C SER A 79 7.39 6.43 -17.29
N LYS A 80 7.10 7.35 -18.22
CA LYS A 80 7.49 8.77 -18.18
C LYS A 80 6.36 9.71 -17.72
N GLY A 81 5.63 9.38 -16.67
CA GLY A 81 4.60 10.28 -16.13
C GLY A 81 4.92 10.70 -14.71
N VAL A 82 4.47 11.88 -14.34
CA VAL A 82 4.54 12.41 -12.97
C VAL A 82 3.15 12.45 -12.34
N MET A 83 3.10 12.44 -11.03
CA MET A 83 1.89 12.65 -10.22
C MET A 83 2.12 13.81 -9.27
N ASP A 84 1.14 14.70 -9.16
CA ASP A 84 1.16 15.78 -8.18
C ASP A 84 1.02 15.22 -6.77
N LEU A 85 1.79 15.79 -5.84
CA LEU A 85 1.81 15.36 -4.44
C LEU A 85 0.43 15.46 -3.77
N GLU A 86 -0.35 16.50 -4.08
CA GLU A 86 -1.70 16.66 -3.53
C GLU A 86 -2.61 15.50 -3.96
N LYS A 87 -2.56 15.10 -5.23
CA LYS A 87 -3.31 13.94 -5.72
C LYS A 87 -2.89 12.64 -5.03
N LEU A 88 -1.61 12.50 -4.69
CA LEU A 88 -1.09 11.36 -3.95
C LEU A 88 -1.60 11.35 -2.50
N LYS A 89 -1.65 12.53 -1.85
CA LYS A 89 -2.25 12.70 -0.52
C LYS A 89 -3.72 12.31 -0.51
N ASP A 90 -4.51 12.86 -1.44
CA ASP A 90 -5.94 12.55 -1.58
C ASP A 90 -6.17 11.04 -1.78
N LEU A 91 -5.38 10.42 -2.65
CA LEU A 91 -5.47 8.97 -2.91
C LEU A 91 -5.19 8.17 -1.63
N THR A 92 -4.18 8.57 -0.86
CA THR A 92 -3.81 7.92 0.41
C THR A 92 -4.89 8.11 1.47
N GLU A 93 -5.40 9.32 1.65
CA GLU A 93 -6.43 9.62 2.63
C GLU A 93 -7.77 8.95 2.31
N ASN A 94 -8.08 8.75 1.04
CA ASN A 94 -9.30 8.02 0.63
C ASN A 94 -9.15 6.50 0.81
N MET A 95 -7.94 5.95 0.69
CA MET A 95 -7.67 4.52 0.86
C MET A 95 -7.74 4.10 2.33
N PHE A 96 -7.18 4.92 3.23
CA PHE A 96 -7.02 4.57 4.63
C PHE A 96 -8.02 5.32 5.53
N ASN A 97 -8.45 4.66 6.60
CA ASN A 97 -9.33 5.30 7.59
C ASN A 97 -8.58 6.40 8.34
N LYS A 98 -9.02 7.66 8.16
CA LYS A 98 -8.43 8.86 8.76
C LYS A 98 -8.49 8.87 10.29
N ASP A 99 -9.50 8.24 10.88
CA ASP A 99 -9.64 8.13 12.33
C ASP A 99 -8.63 7.15 12.92
N LYS A 100 -8.18 6.20 12.11
CA LYS A 100 -7.23 5.17 12.53
C LYS A 100 -5.78 5.55 12.22
N HIS A 101 -5.52 6.15 11.05
CA HIS A 101 -4.17 6.47 10.58
C HIS A 101 -4.05 7.94 10.20
N ARG A 102 -3.14 8.65 10.90
CA ARG A 102 -2.86 10.06 10.62
C ARG A 102 -1.59 10.19 9.78
N PHE A 103 -1.73 10.66 8.55
CA PHE A 103 -0.61 10.90 7.64
C PHE A 103 -0.05 12.32 7.81
N CYS A 104 1.29 12.42 7.95
CA CYS A 104 2.01 13.69 8.08
C CYS A 104 3.08 13.75 6.98
N TRP A 105 2.89 14.65 6.02
CA TRP A 105 3.74 14.79 4.87
C TRP A 105 4.73 15.93 5.02
N VAL A 106 6.00 15.66 4.77
CA VAL A 106 7.08 16.64 4.64
C VAL A 106 7.77 16.36 3.31
N ALA A 107 7.53 17.20 2.33
CA ALA A 107 8.08 17.06 0.99
C ALA A 107 8.37 18.44 0.40
N ASN A 108 9.51 18.57 -0.24
CA ASN A 108 9.88 19.79 -0.99
C ASN A 108 9.41 19.69 -2.44
N GLU A 109 9.24 18.47 -2.95
CA GLU A 109 8.80 18.20 -4.31
C GLU A 109 7.29 18.24 -4.43
N LEU A 110 6.79 18.95 -5.45
CA LEU A 110 5.35 19.04 -5.75
C LEU A 110 4.88 17.92 -6.68
N LYS A 111 5.81 17.26 -7.37
CA LYS A 111 5.54 16.17 -8.33
C LYS A 111 6.54 15.05 -8.16
N LEU A 112 6.06 13.82 -8.27
CA LEU A 112 6.86 12.62 -8.19
C LEU A 112 6.68 11.78 -9.45
N GLU A 113 7.75 11.13 -9.89
CA GLU A 113 7.67 10.15 -10.96
C GLU A 113 6.78 8.96 -10.57
N LYS A 114 6.05 8.42 -11.53
CA LYS A 114 5.10 7.32 -11.27
C LYS A 114 5.74 6.09 -10.65
N ASN A 115 6.98 5.76 -11.00
CA ASN A 115 7.68 4.62 -10.40
C ASN A 115 7.94 4.84 -8.91
N ILE A 116 8.33 6.06 -8.53
CA ILE A 116 8.52 6.47 -7.14
C ILE A 116 7.19 6.44 -6.39
N VAL A 117 6.12 6.96 -7.03
CA VAL A 117 4.75 6.90 -6.47
C VAL A 117 4.32 5.46 -6.20
N ARG A 118 4.59 4.52 -7.12
CA ARG A 118 4.26 3.10 -6.92
C ARG A 118 4.96 2.52 -5.69
N ILE A 119 6.25 2.77 -5.54
CA ILE A 119 7.02 2.33 -4.37
C ILE A 119 6.43 2.94 -3.10
N LEU A 120 6.22 4.27 -3.09
CA LEU A 120 5.68 4.98 -1.92
C LEU A 120 4.30 4.45 -1.51
N LEU A 121 3.37 4.25 -2.45
CA LEU A 121 2.06 3.70 -2.16
C LEU A 121 2.15 2.29 -1.55
N ASN A 122 3.00 1.43 -2.08
CA ASN A 122 3.20 0.10 -1.51
C ASN A 122 3.80 0.17 -0.09
N ILE A 123 4.78 1.03 0.15
CA ILE A 123 5.36 1.24 1.49
C ILE A 123 4.31 1.80 2.47
N LEU A 124 3.40 2.68 2.04
CA LEU A 124 2.33 3.20 2.90
C LEU A 124 1.37 2.10 3.35
N ILE A 125 1.09 1.10 2.51
CA ILE A 125 0.33 -0.09 2.95
C ILE A 125 1.10 -0.83 4.06
N LEU A 126 2.39 -1.08 3.87
CA LEU A 126 3.21 -1.78 4.87
C LEU A 126 3.31 -0.98 6.17
N ALA A 127 3.46 0.34 6.08
CA ALA A 127 3.49 1.23 7.22
C ALA A 127 2.18 1.21 8.03
N THR A 128 1.01 1.19 7.36
CA THR A 128 -0.28 1.06 8.05
C THR A 128 -0.48 -0.32 8.68
N GLN A 129 0.04 -1.38 8.06
CA GLN A 129 0.02 -2.73 8.63
C GLN A 129 0.94 -2.85 9.86
N SER A 130 2.03 -2.09 9.91
CA SER A 130 2.94 -2.05 11.04
C SER A 130 2.34 -1.38 12.29
N VAL A 131 1.24 -0.63 12.15
CA VAL A 131 0.49 -0.01 13.25
C VAL A 131 -0.98 -0.47 13.25
N PRO A 132 -1.26 -1.75 13.53
CA PRO A 132 -2.59 -2.36 13.33
C PRO A 132 -3.69 -1.74 14.20
N ARG A 133 -3.32 -1.09 15.30
CA ARG A 133 -4.26 -0.36 16.17
C ARG A 133 -4.41 1.11 15.82
N GLY A 134 -3.81 1.52 14.70
CA GLY A 134 -3.75 2.93 14.29
C GLY A 134 -2.52 3.64 14.82
N GLY A 135 -2.28 4.84 14.29
CA GLY A 135 -1.13 5.62 14.66
C GLY A 135 -0.80 6.73 13.67
N LYS A 136 0.35 7.36 13.90
CA LYS A 136 0.88 8.41 13.04
C LYS A 136 1.85 7.81 12.03
N ILE A 137 1.66 8.15 10.76
CA ILE A 137 2.57 7.79 9.67
C ILE A 137 3.18 9.08 9.14
N ALA A 138 4.45 9.29 9.44
CA ALA A 138 5.21 10.43 8.94
C ALA A 138 5.93 10.04 7.65
N ILE A 139 5.76 10.85 6.61
CA ILE A 139 6.34 10.65 5.29
C ILE A 139 7.25 11.82 5.00
N LYS A 140 8.54 11.56 4.81
CA LYS A 140 9.52 12.55 4.41
C LYS A 140 10.06 12.19 3.03
N ILE A 141 10.03 13.16 2.11
CA ILE A 141 10.50 13.02 0.74
C ILE A 141 11.53 14.13 0.49
N GLU A 142 12.75 13.75 0.17
CA GLU A 142 13.85 14.69 -0.09
C GLU A 142 14.63 14.27 -1.33
N GLU A 143 14.85 15.21 -2.22
CA GLU A 143 15.81 15.05 -3.32
C GLU A 143 17.17 15.60 -2.90
N LYS A 144 18.23 14.78 -2.97
CA LYS A 144 19.61 15.13 -2.67
C LYS A 144 20.57 14.40 -3.57
N SER A 145 21.53 15.12 -4.15
CA SER A 145 22.69 14.52 -4.85
C SER A 145 22.30 13.47 -5.90
N ASN A 146 21.31 13.77 -6.73
CA ASN A 146 20.80 12.88 -7.79
C ASN A 146 20.13 11.60 -7.25
N GLN A 147 19.58 11.67 -6.04
CA GLN A 147 18.80 10.61 -5.41
C GLN A 147 17.55 11.18 -4.77
N ILE A 148 16.46 10.41 -4.80
CA ILE A 148 15.29 10.66 -4.00
C ILE A 148 15.33 9.75 -2.76
N ASN A 149 15.17 10.36 -1.58
CA ASN A 149 15.11 9.66 -0.31
C ASN A 149 13.69 9.72 0.22
N LEU A 150 13.12 8.55 0.50
CA LEU A 150 11.81 8.37 1.09
C LEU A 150 12.00 7.78 2.48
N VAL A 151 11.64 8.52 3.53
CA VAL A 151 11.66 8.01 4.90
C VAL A 151 10.23 7.99 5.42
N ILE A 152 9.71 6.79 5.67
CA ILE A 152 8.39 6.57 6.22
C ILE A 152 8.51 5.98 7.62
N SER A 153 7.96 6.68 8.61
CA SER A 153 7.97 6.28 10.01
C SER A 153 6.54 6.04 10.48
N ALA A 154 6.26 4.82 10.93
CA ALA A 154 4.96 4.42 11.48
C ALA A 154 5.06 4.27 13.00
N ALA A 155 4.40 5.17 13.74
CA ALA A 155 4.36 5.22 15.20
C ALA A 155 2.97 4.90 15.71
N GLY A 156 2.84 3.95 16.62
CA GLY A 156 1.55 3.56 17.19
C GLY A 156 1.67 2.53 18.31
N ILE A 157 0.55 2.26 18.97
CA ILE A 157 0.51 1.25 20.03
C ILE A 157 0.78 -0.14 19.42
N LYS A 158 1.84 -0.81 19.90
CA LYS A 158 2.30 -2.11 19.40
C LYS A 158 2.73 -2.04 17.93
N SER A 159 3.40 -0.95 17.54
CA SER A 159 4.07 -0.90 16.26
C SER A 159 5.07 -2.05 16.14
N LYS A 160 5.02 -2.78 15.02
CA LYS A 160 5.90 -3.94 14.79
C LYS A 160 6.12 -4.15 13.31
N LEU A 161 7.36 -4.44 12.95
CA LEU A 161 7.72 -4.95 11.64
C LEU A 161 7.69 -6.48 11.66
N ASP A 162 6.75 -7.07 10.92
CA ASP A 162 6.71 -8.51 10.78
C ASP A 162 7.96 -9.03 10.05
N LYS A 163 8.55 -10.09 10.57
CA LYS A 163 9.80 -10.67 10.04
C LYS A 163 9.66 -11.19 8.61
N GLN A 164 8.49 -11.73 8.26
CA GLN A 164 8.22 -12.17 6.89
C GLN A 164 8.16 -10.98 5.93
N THR A 165 7.53 -9.88 6.36
CA THR A 165 7.52 -8.61 5.61
C THR A 165 8.94 -8.08 5.38
N GLU A 166 9.79 -8.08 6.41
CA GLU A 166 11.19 -7.67 6.28
C GLU A 166 11.97 -8.55 5.30
N ASN A 167 11.84 -9.88 5.42
CA ASN A 167 12.50 -10.83 4.54
C ASN A 167 12.02 -10.70 3.08
N ALA A 168 10.70 -10.53 2.88
CA ALA A 168 10.12 -10.33 1.55
C ALA A 168 10.63 -9.04 0.90
N LEU A 169 10.67 -7.92 1.65
CA LEU A 169 11.25 -6.66 1.17
C LEU A 169 12.71 -6.79 0.75
N LYS A 170 13.49 -7.59 1.47
CA LYS A 170 14.92 -7.86 1.16
C LYS A 170 15.12 -8.87 0.02
N GLY A 171 14.06 -9.59 -0.37
CA GLY A 171 14.13 -10.68 -1.35
C GLY A 171 14.92 -11.88 -0.82
N SER A 172 14.85 -12.13 0.48
CA SER A 172 15.51 -13.28 1.15
C SER A 172 14.52 -14.43 1.43
N MET A 173 13.33 -14.40 0.84
CA MET A 173 12.35 -15.49 0.91
C MET A 173 12.45 -16.37 -0.34
N ASP A 174 12.27 -17.66 -0.19
CA ASP A 174 12.14 -18.57 -1.32
C ASP A 174 10.77 -18.43 -2.00
N SER A 175 10.72 -18.75 -3.30
CA SER A 175 9.47 -18.63 -4.09
C SER A 175 8.34 -19.49 -3.54
N GLU A 176 8.64 -20.61 -2.90
CA GLU A 176 7.68 -21.52 -2.28
C GLU A 176 7.04 -20.95 -1.00
N GLU A 177 7.69 -19.97 -0.37
CA GLU A 177 7.17 -19.28 0.84
C GLU A 177 6.25 -18.10 0.52
N LEU A 178 6.14 -17.73 -0.77
CA LEU A 178 5.34 -16.59 -1.19
C LEU A 178 3.84 -16.92 -1.18
N ASP A 179 3.10 -16.15 -0.41
CA ASP A 179 1.63 -16.21 -0.34
C ASP A 179 1.02 -14.81 -0.51
N GLY A 180 -0.31 -14.73 -0.46
CA GLY A 180 -1.04 -13.46 -0.60
C GLY A 180 -0.72 -12.41 0.47
N ARG A 181 -0.05 -12.77 1.58
CA ARG A 181 0.33 -11.83 2.65
C ARG A 181 1.67 -11.18 2.38
N VAL A 182 2.63 -11.96 1.87
CA VAL A 182 4.01 -11.52 1.68
C VAL A 182 4.33 -11.10 0.24
N ILE A 183 3.41 -11.36 -0.71
CA ILE A 183 3.64 -10.99 -2.11
C ILE A 183 3.78 -9.47 -2.31
N GLN A 184 3.06 -8.67 -1.55
CA GLN A 184 3.12 -7.21 -1.69
C GLN A 184 4.47 -6.63 -1.22
N PRO A 185 5.01 -6.93 -0.02
CA PRO A 185 6.36 -6.49 0.33
C PRO A 185 7.42 -7.07 -0.62
N PHE A 186 7.27 -8.31 -1.09
CA PHE A 186 8.18 -8.90 -2.08
C PHE A 186 8.16 -8.10 -3.40
N PHE A 187 6.98 -7.81 -3.94
CA PHE A 187 6.80 -6.98 -5.13
C PHE A 187 7.35 -5.56 -4.94
N THR A 188 7.15 -4.97 -3.75
CA THR A 188 7.71 -3.65 -3.41
C THR A 188 9.23 -3.66 -3.50
N GLY A 189 9.87 -4.69 -2.98
CA GLY A 189 11.31 -4.86 -3.11
C GLY A 189 11.77 -5.03 -4.57
N MET A 190 10.98 -5.74 -5.43
CA MET A 190 11.27 -5.81 -6.87
C MET A 190 11.23 -4.42 -7.52
N LEU A 191 10.21 -3.61 -7.22
CA LEU A 191 10.11 -2.24 -7.76
C LEU A 191 11.30 -1.36 -7.38
N ILE A 192 11.82 -1.53 -6.16
CA ILE A 192 13.01 -0.80 -5.68
C ILE A 192 14.26 -1.28 -6.41
N ASP A 193 14.43 -2.59 -6.59
CA ASP A 193 15.55 -3.17 -7.34
C ASP A 193 15.53 -2.72 -8.81
N ASP A 194 14.36 -2.67 -9.45
CA ASP A 194 14.19 -2.25 -10.85
C ASP A 194 14.68 -0.80 -11.08
N LEU A 195 14.64 0.03 -10.04
CA LEU A 195 15.20 1.39 -10.05
C LEU A 195 16.63 1.46 -9.49
N ASN A 196 17.33 0.34 -9.29
CA ASN A 196 18.63 0.28 -8.63
C ASN A 196 18.63 0.96 -7.25
N GLY A 197 17.49 0.97 -6.58
CA GLY A 197 17.31 1.56 -5.26
C GLY A 197 17.74 0.64 -4.12
N GLN A 198 17.71 1.19 -2.92
CA GLN A 198 17.99 0.45 -1.68
C GLN A 198 16.89 0.72 -0.66
N ILE A 199 16.58 -0.29 0.16
CA ILE A 199 15.65 -0.17 1.27
C ILE A 199 16.26 -0.73 2.55
N LYS A 200 16.03 -0.01 3.66
CA LYS A 200 16.23 -0.49 5.03
C LYS A 200 14.89 -0.42 5.75
N ALA A 201 14.43 -1.53 6.29
CA ALA A 201 13.25 -1.59 7.13
C ALA A 201 13.66 -2.14 8.50
N PHE A 202 13.33 -1.41 9.57
CA PHE A 202 13.73 -1.76 10.93
C PHE A 202 12.79 -1.17 11.97
N GLU A 203 12.82 -1.75 13.17
CA GLU A 203 12.11 -1.26 14.35
C GLU A 203 13.04 -0.41 15.21
N THR A 204 12.45 0.59 15.83
CA THR A 204 13.01 1.32 16.99
C THR A 204 12.06 1.12 18.19
N ASP A 205 12.38 1.64 19.36
CA ASP A 205 11.52 1.51 20.55
C ASP A 205 10.10 2.06 20.34
N GLU A 206 9.92 3.03 19.44
CA GLU A 206 8.65 3.73 19.25
C GLU A 206 8.07 3.58 17.84
N ASN A 207 8.88 3.20 16.82
CA ASN A 207 8.49 3.29 15.43
C ASN A 207 8.96 2.09 14.62
N VAL A 208 8.23 1.82 13.52
CA VAL A 208 8.74 1.07 12.37
C VAL A 208 9.16 2.07 11.29
N ILE A 209 10.37 1.92 10.78
CA ILE A 209 10.96 2.84 9.80
C ILE A 209 11.25 2.09 8.51
N PHE A 210 10.82 2.70 7.40
CA PHE A 210 11.19 2.32 6.03
C PHE A 210 12.01 3.47 5.44
N ASP A 211 13.30 3.22 5.19
CA ASP A 211 14.25 4.17 4.63
C ASP A 211 14.67 3.70 3.25
N ILE A 212 14.28 4.45 2.21
CA ILE A 212 14.45 4.09 0.80
C ILE A 212 15.25 5.18 0.09
N SER A 213 16.26 4.76 -0.65
CA SER A 213 17.05 5.63 -1.52
C SER A 213 16.94 5.15 -2.95
N LEU A 214 16.52 6.03 -3.86
CA LEU A 214 16.29 5.75 -5.27
C LEU A 214 17.16 6.70 -6.11
N PRO A 215 18.01 6.20 -7.01
CA PRO A 215 18.71 7.05 -7.98
C PRO A 215 17.69 7.76 -8.87
N ILE A 216 17.98 9.01 -9.21
CA ILE A 216 17.25 9.76 -10.25
C ILE A 216 18.13 9.70 -11.49
N ASP A 217 17.60 9.18 -12.60
CA ASP A 217 18.29 9.26 -13.87
C ASP A 217 18.39 10.73 -14.29
N PRO A 218 19.57 11.19 -14.76
CA PRO A 218 19.79 12.56 -15.17
C PRO A 218 18.99 12.95 -16.42
#